data_02696160ba7463f6b54dc20d531ab013
#
_entry.id   02696160ba7463f6b54dc20d531ab013
#
_cell.length_a   1.000
_cell.length_b   1.000
_cell.length_c   1.000
_cell.angle_alpha   90.00
_cell.angle_beta   90.00
_cell.angle_gamma   90.00
#
_symmetry.space_group_name_H-M   'P 1'
#
loop_
_entity.id
_entity.type
_entity.pdbx_description
1 polymer ?
#
loop_
_entity_poly.entity_id
_entity_poly.type
_entity_poly.pdbx_seq_one_letter_code
_entity_poly.pdbx_strand_id
1 'polypeptide(L)'
;MLNNSLADNSSLENGRPEPNITALLPILIFLIIYLGSGLYYEYIHPIEGKMGFYITSVVVSFGIALITAFMQNRKLSFDEKINVCANGIGNTSVTIMLLIFLLAGAFSGIATAAGGAINTANLLLSIIPADFSLVGIFLIACVISMSMGTSVGTISMLAPIALIIANNSGISVPLCAATVIGGAMFGDNLSFISDTTIVATKTQGVAMKEKFLANIKIALPAAVITVVVLIGISIHSEINLTDNLDFNFLLTLPYFLVFGLALAGINVFLVLLIGIILFIIFGVCFDAISYATAFEAMGNGTSSMFETIIVSILVASISALVKEHGGFEAILEYIRKHFNSKKGGMLGIALLTSFMDVATANNTVAIFAAAPIAKDISKEYGVTGRITASLMDTCSCIVQGIIPYGAQLLVAASIMGISSISIMPYLFYQFILTLFVAIVIIRAR
;
A
#
# COMPACT_ATOMS: atom_id res chain seq x y z
N MET A 1 -12.95 28.63 -37.60
CA MET A 1 -12.55 27.32 -37.10
C MET A 1 -12.53 27.32 -35.58
N LEU A 2 -13.67 27.54 -34.94
CA LEU A 2 -13.79 27.65 -33.45
C LEU A 2 -15.05 26.96 -32.90
N ASN A 3 -15.58 25.96 -33.61
CA ASN A 3 -16.82 25.28 -33.20
C ASN A 3 -16.70 23.75 -32.98
N ASN A 4 -15.47 23.18 -32.99
CA ASN A 4 -15.28 21.72 -32.80
C ASN A 4 -14.77 21.30 -31.43
N SER A 5 -14.58 22.24 -30.48
CA SER A 5 -14.06 21.89 -29.13
C SER A 5 -15.16 21.65 -28.06
N LEU A 6 -16.41 21.92 -28.39
CA LEU A 6 -17.55 21.72 -27.45
C LEU A 6 -18.31 20.41 -27.68
N ALA A 7 -18.07 19.76 -28.84
CA ALA A 7 -18.77 18.51 -29.18
C ALA A 7 -18.14 17.25 -28.54
N ASP A 8 -16.91 17.32 -28.10
CA ASP A 8 -16.18 16.14 -27.57
C ASP A 8 -16.42 15.88 -26.07
N ASN A 9 -16.93 16.85 -25.31
CA ASN A 9 -17.27 16.65 -23.90
C ASN A 9 -18.64 15.99 -23.67
N SER A 10 -19.58 16.12 -24.61
CA SER A 10 -20.91 15.53 -24.47
C SER A 10 -20.96 14.02 -24.73
N SER A 11 -19.99 13.49 -25.48
CA SER A 11 -19.87 12.03 -25.72
C SER A 11 -19.27 11.26 -24.53
N LEU A 12 -18.55 11.94 -23.65
CA LEU A 12 -17.99 11.38 -22.41
C LEU A 12 -18.98 11.40 -21.24
N GLU A 13 -20.01 12.22 -21.27
CA GLU A 13 -21.06 12.27 -20.24
C GLU A 13 -22.17 11.23 -20.45
N ASN A 14 -22.42 10.79 -21.68
CA ASN A 14 -23.53 9.90 -22.02
C ASN A 14 -23.33 8.43 -21.61
N GLY A 15 -22.22 8.06 -20.95
CA GLY A 15 -21.94 6.68 -20.52
C GLY A 15 -21.68 6.50 -19.02
N ARG A 16 -21.78 7.56 -18.22
CA ARG A 16 -21.54 7.44 -16.77
C ARG A 16 -22.83 7.04 -16.06
N PRO A 17 -22.78 6.11 -15.08
CA PRO A 17 -23.95 5.77 -14.28
C PRO A 17 -24.43 6.99 -13.48
N GLU A 18 -25.73 7.06 -13.19
CA GLU A 18 -26.28 8.10 -12.34
C GLU A 18 -25.70 8.04 -10.93
N PRO A 19 -25.40 9.18 -10.28
CA PRO A 19 -24.90 9.23 -8.92
C PRO A 19 -25.82 8.49 -7.95
N ASN A 20 -25.29 7.50 -7.25
CA ASN A 20 -26.05 6.66 -6.32
C ASN A 20 -25.26 6.38 -5.04
N ILE A 21 -25.57 7.11 -3.97
CA ILE A 21 -24.87 6.94 -2.68
C ILE A 21 -25.11 5.57 -2.04
N THR A 22 -26.26 4.92 -2.32
CA THR A 22 -26.54 3.59 -1.77
C THR A 22 -25.61 2.52 -2.34
N ALA A 23 -25.00 2.77 -3.50
CA ALA A 23 -23.98 1.88 -4.06
C ALA A 23 -22.74 1.73 -3.17
N LEU A 24 -22.49 2.67 -2.24
CA LEU A 24 -21.37 2.60 -1.28
C LEU A 24 -21.69 1.69 -0.06
N LEU A 25 -22.91 1.21 0.07
CA LEU A 25 -23.35 0.38 1.21
C LEU A 25 -22.47 -0.88 1.43
N PRO A 26 -21.98 -1.60 0.41
CA PRO A 26 -21.09 -2.75 0.60
C PRO A 26 -19.81 -2.38 1.36
N ILE A 27 -19.21 -1.22 1.05
CA ILE A 27 -18.01 -0.73 1.72
C ILE A 27 -18.32 -0.40 3.19
N LEU A 28 -19.44 0.27 3.44
CA LEU A 28 -19.89 0.60 4.79
C LEU A 28 -20.16 -0.67 5.63
N ILE A 29 -20.81 -1.67 5.06
CA ILE A 29 -21.09 -2.96 5.73
C ILE A 29 -19.77 -3.67 6.05
N PHE A 30 -18.82 -3.71 5.14
CA PHE A 30 -17.49 -4.24 5.42
C PHE A 30 -16.85 -3.55 6.63
N LEU A 31 -16.82 -2.20 6.64
CA LEU A 31 -16.21 -1.45 7.74
C LEU A 31 -16.92 -1.71 9.08
N ILE A 32 -18.24 -1.74 9.08
CA ILE A 32 -19.03 -2.03 10.31
C ILE A 32 -18.72 -3.44 10.83
N ILE A 33 -18.71 -4.46 9.95
CA ILE A 33 -18.47 -5.83 10.36
C ILE A 33 -17.03 -6.01 10.83
N TYR A 34 -16.05 -5.59 10.02
CA TYR A 34 -14.63 -5.87 10.30
C TYR A 34 -14.10 -5.02 11.45
N LEU A 35 -14.22 -3.67 11.33
CA LEU A 35 -13.76 -2.78 12.39
C LEU A 35 -14.67 -2.85 13.63
N GLY A 36 -15.99 -2.91 13.43
CA GLY A 36 -16.94 -2.96 14.53
C GLY A 36 -16.78 -4.22 15.37
N SER A 37 -16.70 -5.40 14.74
CA SER A 37 -16.44 -6.65 15.46
C SER A 37 -15.06 -6.67 16.12
N GLY A 38 -14.03 -6.16 15.41
CA GLY A 38 -12.68 -6.07 15.96
C GLY A 38 -12.65 -5.23 17.25
N LEU A 39 -13.20 -4.02 17.20
CA LEU A 39 -13.31 -3.15 18.37
C LEU A 39 -14.14 -3.76 19.50
N TYR A 40 -15.26 -4.43 19.16
CA TYR A 40 -16.11 -5.08 20.13
C TYR A 40 -15.37 -6.18 20.91
N TYR A 41 -14.69 -7.08 20.20
CA TYR A 41 -13.96 -8.19 20.82
C TYR A 41 -12.63 -7.78 21.45
N GLU A 42 -12.02 -6.67 21.05
CA GLU A 42 -10.78 -6.17 21.67
C GLU A 42 -11.03 -5.42 22.97
N TYR A 43 -12.08 -4.56 23.00
CA TYR A 43 -12.28 -3.61 24.10
C TYR A 43 -13.55 -3.85 24.94
N ILE A 44 -14.61 -4.43 24.36
CA ILE A 44 -15.90 -4.57 25.06
C ILE A 44 -16.09 -5.99 25.58
N HIS A 45 -15.76 -6.99 24.78
CA HIS A 45 -15.94 -8.40 25.13
C HIS A 45 -14.71 -9.23 24.75
N PRO A 46 -13.55 -8.99 25.39
CA PRO A 46 -12.31 -9.70 25.07
C PRO A 46 -12.48 -11.21 25.25
N ILE A 47 -12.00 -11.99 24.29
CA ILE A 47 -11.93 -13.45 24.38
C ILE A 47 -10.52 -13.83 24.81
N GLU A 48 -10.41 -14.54 25.91
CA GLU A 48 -9.13 -14.92 26.50
C GLU A 48 -8.28 -15.72 25.48
N GLY A 49 -7.04 -15.30 25.31
CA GLY A 49 -6.08 -15.91 24.38
C GLY A 49 -6.30 -15.60 22.89
N LYS A 50 -7.22 -14.68 22.55
CA LYS A 50 -7.43 -14.22 21.15
C LYS A 50 -7.44 -12.71 21.06
N MET A 51 -6.75 -12.16 20.09
CA MET A 51 -6.87 -10.75 19.74
C MET A 51 -8.21 -10.50 19.02
N GLY A 52 -8.96 -9.48 19.43
CA GLY A 52 -10.32 -9.21 18.94
C GLY A 52 -10.43 -9.09 17.43
N PHE A 53 -9.43 -8.48 16.80
CA PHE A 53 -9.39 -8.31 15.35
C PHE A 53 -9.09 -9.58 14.55
N TYR A 54 -8.70 -10.69 15.19
CA TYR A 54 -8.55 -12.00 14.54
C TYR A 54 -9.82 -12.86 14.61
N ILE A 55 -10.82 -12.44 15.39
CA ILE A 55 -12.03 -13.24 15.57
C ILE A 55 -12.89 -13.23 14.31
N THR A 56 -13.00 -12.07 13.68
CA THR A 56 -13.74 -11.93 12.42
C THR A 56 -12.78 -11.89 11.25
N SER A 57 -12.80 -12.93 10.42
CA SER A 57 -11.98 -12.98 9.21
C SER A 57 -12.30 -11.81 8.27
N VAL A 58 -11.27 -11.13 7.81
CA VAL A 58 -11.39 -10.05 6.81
C VAL A 58 -12.00 -10.58 5.50
N VAL A 59 -11.67 -11.82 5.11
CA VAL A 59 -12.24 -12.49 3.92
C VAL A 59 -13.74 -12.68 4.06
N VAL A 60 -14.21 -13.12 5.24
CA VAL A 60 -15.65 -13.29 5.51
C VAL A 60 -16.38 -11.95 5.48
N SER A 61 -15.79 -10.92 6.07
CA SER A 61 -16.35 -9.55 6.07
C SER A 61 -16.50 -8.99 4.65
N PHE A 62 -15.50 -9.17 3.79
CA PHE A 62 -15.60 -8.82 2.37
C PHE A 62 -16.55 -9.71 1.60
N GLY A 63 -16.66 -11.01 1.96
CA GLY A 63 -17.65 -11.91 1.38
C GLY A 63 -19.08 -11.41 1.61
N ILE A 64 -19.41 -10.96 2.82
CA ILE A 64 -20.72 -10.37 3.15
C ILE A 64 -20.93 -9.05 2.37
N ALA A 65 -19.89 -8.21 2.29
CA ALA A 65 -19.95 -6.99 1.49
C ALA A 65 -20.19 -7.28 -0.01
N LEU A 66 -19.55 -8.30 -0.57
CA LEU A 66 -19.75 -8.72 -1.94
C LEU A 66 -21.20 -9.21 -2.18
N ILE A 67 -21.75 -10.03 -1.27
CA ILE A 67 -23.15 -10.43 -1.33
C ILE A 67 -24.07 -9.20 -1.35
N THR A 68 -23.79 -8.21 -0.49
CA THR A 68 -24.54 -6.94 -0.47
C THR A 68 -24.45 -6.21 -1.81
N ALA A 69 -23.27 -6.14 -2.44
CA ALA A 69 -23.08 -5.54 -3.76
C ALA A 69 -23.89 -6.28 -4.84
N PHE A 70 -23.95 -7.62 -4.78
CA PHE A 70 -24.79 -8.44 -5.68
C PHE A 70 -26.29 -8.22 -5.49
N MET A 71 -26.75 -7.93 -4.28
CA MET A 71 -28.16 -7.64 -3.98
C MET A 71 -28.61 -6.26 -4.50
N GLN A 72 -27.68 -5.36 -4.73
CA GLN A 72 -27.91 -4.03 -5.29
C GLN A 72 -28.05 -4.10 -6.82
N ASN A 73 -28.23 -2.93 -7.46
CA ASN A 73 -28.34 -2.77 -8.90
C ASN A 73 -29.18 -3.84 -9.60
N ARG A 74 -30.49 -3.83 -9.30
CA ARG A 74 -31.46 -4.81 -9.86
C ARG A 74 -31.66 -4.69 -11.37
N LYS A 75 -31.07 -3.67 -12.02
CA LYS A 75 -31.09 -3.51 -13.48
C LYS A 75 -30.19 -4.51 -14.20
N LEU A 76 -29.14 -4.99 -13.52
CA LEU A 76 -28.21 -5.99 -14.06
C LEU A 76 -28.63 -7.41 -13.63
N SER A 77 -28.58 -8.33 -14.57
CA SER A 77 -28.69 -9.76 -14.29
C SER A 77 -27.50 -10.27 -13.45
N PHE A 78 -27.61 -11.48 -12.91
CA PHE A 78 -26.54 -12.10 -12.15
C PHE A 78 -25.27 -12.29 -12.98
N ASP A 79 -25.44 -12.75 -14.24
CA ASP A 79 -24.32 -12.99 -15.17
C ASP A 79 -23.61 -11.69 -15.57
N GLU A 80 -24.35 -10.59 -15.76
CA GLU A 80 -23.77 -9.28 -16.02
C GLU A 80 -22.93 -8.80 -14.81
N LYS A 81 -23.41 -9.02 -13.59
CA LYS A 81 -22.64 -8.68 -12.37
C LYS A 81 -21.36 -9.51 -12.26
N ILE A 82 -21.41 -10.80 -12.61
CA ILE A 82 -20.20 -11.64 -12.67
C ILE A 82 -19.21 -11.09 -13.70
N ASN A 83 -19.68 -10.66 -14.87
CA ASN A 83 -18.82 -10.05 -15.89
C ASN A 83 -18.19 -8.73 -15.40
N VAL A 84 -18.95 -7.91 -14.67
CA VAL A 84 -18.42 -6.68 -14.04
C VAL A 84 -17.30 -7.03 -13.05
N CYS A 85 -17.51 -8.05 -12.20
CA CYS A 85 -16.46 -8.53 -11.28
C CYS A 85 -15.23 -9.03 -12.02
N ALA A 86 -15.42 -9.85 -13.05
CA ALA A 86 -14.32 -10.40 -13.87
C ALA A 86 -13.48 -9.29 -14.52
N ASN A 87 -14.13 -8.25 -15.05
CA ASN A 87 -13.46 -7.07 -15.59
C ASN A 87 -12.70 -6.28 -14.50
N GLY A 88 -13.27 -6.19 -13.29
CA GLY A 88 -12.61 -5.56 -12.14
C GLY A 88 -11.33 -6.29 -11.73
N ILE A 89 -11.40 -7.62 -11.59
CA ILE A 89 -10.26 -8.48 -11.26
C ILE A 89 -9.22 -8.48 -12.40
N GLY A 90 -9.68 -8.52 -13.65
CA GLY A 90 -8.82 -8.49 -14.85
C GLY A 90 -8.20 -7.14 -15.16
N ASN A 91 -8.43 -6.11 -14.34
CA ASN A 91 -7.73 -4.84 -14.46
C ASN A 91 -6.22 -5.05 -14.35
N THR A 92 -5.46 -4.45 -15.26
CA THR A 92 -4.00 -4.64 -15.35
C THR A 92 -3.29 -4.40 -14.02
N SER A 93 -3.64 -3.32 -13.30
CA SER A 93 -3.01 -3.00 -12.00
C SER A 93 -3.32 -4.06 -10.94
N VAL A 94 -4.57 -4.53 -10.89
CA VAL A 94 -4.98 -5.61 -9.96
C VAL A 94 -4.27 -6.91 -10.30
N THR A 95 -4.23 -7.30 -11.57
CA THR A 95 -3.57 -8.53 -12.04
C THR A 95 -2.07 -8.52 -11.72
N ILE A 96 -1.36 -7.40 -11.99
CA ILE A 96 0.06 -7.26 -11.65
C ILE A 96 0.25 -7.39 -10.13
N MET A 97 -0.59 -6.75 -9.33
CA MET A 97 -0.53 -6.83 -7.86
C MET A 97 -0.69 -8.28 -7.36
N LEU A 98 -1.65 -9.05 -7.88
CA LEU A 98 -1.85 -10.45 -7.51
C LEU A 98 -0.62 -11.32 -7.83
N LEU A 99 -0.01 -11.11 -9.01
CA LEU A 99 1.21 -11.82 -9.40
C LEU A 99 2.41 -11.44 -8.52
N ILE A 100 2.52 -10.16 -8.11
CA ILE A 100 3.56 -9.73 -7.16
C ILE A 100 3.37 -10.42 -5.81
N PHE A 101 2.14 -10.58 -5.31
CA PHE A 101 1.90 -11.27 -4.04
C PHE A 101 2.36 -12.74 -4.07
N LEU A 102 2.12 -13.46 -5.17
CA LEU A 102 2.62 -14.82 -5.34
C LEU A 102 4.14 -14.87 -5.28
N LEU A 103 4.82 -14.00 -6.02
CA LEU A 103 6.29 -13.92 -6.02
C LEU A 103 6.85 -13.44 -4.67
N ALA A 104 6.19 -12.49 -4.02
CA ALA A 104 6.59 -11.98 -2.72
C ALA A 104 6.53 -13.06 -1.63
N GLY A 105 5.48 -13.88 -1.66
CA GLY A 105 5.35 -15.04 -0.77
C GLY A 105 6.47 -16.07 -1.01
N ALA A 106 6.68 -16.46 -2.27
CA ALA A 106 7.75 -17.40 -2.63
C ALA A 106 9.13 -16.85 -2.23
N PHE A 107 9.41 -15.57 -2.52
CA PHE A 107 10.66 -14.90 -2.14
C PHE A 107 10.85 -14.89 -0.61
N SER A 108 9.84 -14.47 0.14
CA SER A 108 9.91 -14.43 1.61
C SER A 108 10.16 -15.83 2.20
N GLY A 109 9.45 -16.85 1.70
CA GLY A 109 9.61 -18.23 2.14
C GLY A 109 11.03 -18.74 1.92
N ILE A 110 11.57 -18.62 0.69
CA ILE A 110 12.92 -19.10 0.38
C ILE A 110 14.00 -18.27 1.06
N ALA A 111 13.87 -16.93 1.12
CA ALA A 111 14.84 -16.07 1.78
C ALA A 111 14.98 -16.36 3.28
N THR A 112 13.87 -16.71 3.93
CA THR A 112 13.85 -17.13 5.33
C THR A 112 14.46 -18.51 5.51
N ALA A 113 14.02 -19.50 4.74
CA ALA A 113 14.49 -20.90 4.84
C ALA A 113 15.98 -21.05 4.49
N ALA A 114 16.48 -20.32 3.48
CA ALA A 114 17.89 -20.28 3.12
C ALA A 114 18.77 -19.50 4.12
N GLY A 115 18.19 -18.98 5.20
CA GLY A 115 18.92 -18.20 6.19
C GLY A 115 19.30 -16.78 5.75
N GLY A 116 18.88 -16.35 4.56
CA GLY A 116 19.21 -15.02 4.04
C GLY A 116 18.70 -13.89 4.93
N ALA A 117 17.45 -13.99 5.40
CA ALA A 117 16.84 -12.98 6.24
C ALA A 117 17.56 -12.82 7.58
N ILE A 118 17.84 -13.93 8.28
CA ILE A 118 18.50 -13.88 9.60
C ILE A 118 19.95 -13.40 9.48
N ASN A 119 20.71 -13.91 8.51
CA ASN A 119 22.09 -13.50 8.33
C ASN A 119 22.20 -12.01 7.95
N THR A 120 21.29 -11.50 7.10
CA THR A 120 21.27 -10.09 6.73
C THR A 120 20.83 -9.21 7.91
N ALA A 121 19.85 -9.63 8.69
CA ALA A 121 19.43 -8.90 9.89
C ALA A 121 20.56 -8.82 10.93
N ASN A 122 21.23 -9.94 11.22
CA ASN A 122 22.34 -9.98 12.17
C ASN A 122 23.53 -9.14 11.68
N LEU A 123 23.87 -9.18 10.39
CA LEU A 123 24.88 -8.29 9.81
C LEU A 123 24.51 -6.81 9.98
N LEU A 124 23.25 -6.44 9.70
CA LEU A 124 22.80 -5.05 9.89
C LEU A 124 22.88 -4.62 11.35
N LEU A 125 22.42 -5.46 12.28
CA LEU A 125 22.50 -5.19 13.72
C LEU A 125 23.94 -5.15 14.26
N SER A 126 24.89 -5.85 13.63
CA SER A 126 26.32 -5.79 14.01
C SER A 126 26.98 -4.48 13.60
N ILE A 127 26.46 -3.80 12.56
CA ILE A 127 27.02 -2.55 12.01
C ILE A 127 26.26 -1.33 12.53
N ILE A 128 24.93 -1.40 12.59
CA ILE A 128 24.07 -0.29 13.01
C ILE A 128 23.82 -0.44 14.51
N PRO A 129 24.17 0.56 15.34
CA PRO A 129 23.81 0.52 16.76
C PRO A 129 22.31 0.23 16.93
N ALA A 130 21.97 -0.56 17.92
CA ALA A 130 20.59 -1.00 18.15
C ALA A 130 19.59 0.16 18.21
N ASP A 131 19.98 1.27 18.83
CA ASP A 131 19.19 2.51 18.95
C ASP A 131 18.85 3.15 17.59
N PHE A 132 19.54 2.80 16.52
CA PHE A 132 19.33 3.32 15.17
C PHE A 132 18.76 2.29 14.20
N SER A 133 18.44 1.07 14.63
CA SER A 133 17.94 0.01 13.75
C SER A 133 16.62 0.38 13.08
N LEU A 134 15.67 1.00 13.78
CA LEU A 134 14.43 1.50 13.19
C LEU A 134 14.68 2.55 12.11
N VAL A 135 15.58 3.50 12.38
CA VAL A 135 15.95 4.54 11.42
C VAL A 135 16.63 3.93 10.20
N GLY A 136 17.53 2.96 10.41
CA GLY A 136 18.20 2.23 9.33
C GLY A 136 17.20 1.52 8.41
N ILE A 137 16.25 0.77 8.97
CA ILE A 137 15.18 0.11 8.22
C ILE A 137 14.35 1.13 7.43
N PHE A 138 13.94 2.24 8.07
CA PHE A 138 13.17 3.29 7.41
C PHE A 138 13.91 3.87 6.20
N LEU A 139 15.17 4.26 6.38
CA LEU A 139 15.97 4.86 5.31
C LEU A 139 16.26 3.88 4.16
N ILE A 140 16.56 2.62 4.47
CA ILE A 140 16.72 1.56 3.46
C ILE A 140 15.44 1.40 2.66
N ALA A 141 14.28 1.32 3.34
CA ALA A 141 12.99 1.23 2.69
C ALA A 141 12.70 2.45 1.78
N CYS A 142 13.02 3.67 2.23
CA CYS A 142 12.90 4.88 1.42
C CYS A 142 13.69 4.79 0.11
N VAL A 143 14.96 4.40 0.18
CA VAL A 143 15.87 4.37 -0.97
C VAL A 143 15.48 3.27 -1.95
N ILE A 144 15.20 2.05 -1.46
CA ILE A 144 14.80 0.92 -2.30
C ILE A 144 13.48 1.22 -3.00
N SER A 145 12.47 1.70 -2.27
CA SER A 145 11.16 2.00 -2.84
C SER A 145 11.21 3.12 -3.87
N MET A 146 11.98 4.17 -3.61
CA MET A 146 12.17 5.25 -4.58
C MET A 146 12.82 4.75 -5.88
N SER A 147 13.75 3.80 -5.78
CA SER A 147 14.47 3.23 -6.93
C SER A 147 13.66 2.20 -7.70
N MET A 148 12.86 1.37 -7.00
CA MET A 148 11.99 0.35 -7.63
C MET A 148 10.66 0.91 -8.13
N GLY A 149 10.19 2.01 -7.56
CA GLY A 149 8.87 2.58 -7.86
C GLY A 149 7.71 1.73 -7.35
N THR A 150 7.90 0.97 -6.27
CA THR A 150 6.82 0.16 -5.67
C THR A 150 7.02 -0.03 -4.18
N SER A 151 5.99 0.34 -3.41
CA SER A 151 5.96 0.12 -1.96
C SER A 151 5.78 -1.37 -1.61
N VAL A 152 4.90 -2.07 -2.31
CA VAL A 152 4.62 -3.51 -2.06
C VAL A 152 5.87 -4.36 -2.27
N GLY A 153 6.61 -4.14 -3.37
CA GLY A 153 7.86 -4.86 -3.64
C GLY A 153 8.92 -4.61 -2.57
N THR A 154 9.05 -3.37 -2.12
CA THR A 154 9.98 -2.99 -1.05
C THR A 154 9.62 -3.67 0.28
N ILE A 155 8.33 -3.64 0.66
CA ILE A 155 7.85 -4.30 1.87
C ILE A 155 8.11 -5.80 1.80
N SER A 156 7.86 -6.44 0.65
CA SER A 156 8.08 -7.88 0.46
C SER A 156 9.53 -8.29 0.69
N MET A 157 10.48 -7.44 0.32
CA MET A 157 11.91 -7.71 0.51
C MET A 157 12.38 -7.42 1.93
N LEU A 158 11.87 -6.37 2.56
CA LEU A 158 12.39 -5.90 3.85
C LEU A 158 11.64 -6.49 5.06
N ALA A 159 10.38 -6.91 4.91
CA ALA A 159 9.60 -7.42 6.03
C ALA A 159 10.24 -8.66 6.71
N PRO A 160 10.82 -9.65 5.99
CA PRO A 160 11.50 -10.76 6.64
C PRO A 160 12.69 -10.31 7.48
N ILE A 161 13.48 -9.36 6.98
CA ILE A 161 14.64 -8.79 7.70
C ILE A 161 14.16 -8.03 8.94
N ALA A 162 13.13 -7.18 8.78
CA ALA A 162 12.57 -6.37 9.85
C ALA A 162 11.96 -7.23 10.97
N LEU A 163 11.36 -8.38 10.62
CA LEU A 163 10.85 -9.35 11.59
C LEU A 163 11.99 -9.92 12.45
N ILE A 164 13.10 -10.30 11.84
CA ILE A 164 14.28 -10.83 12.56
C ILE A 164 14.88 -9.73 13.44
N ILE A 165 15.01 -8.51 12.93
CA ILE A 165 15.50 -7.37 13.71
C ILE A 165 14.59 -7.14 14.93
N ALA A 166 13.27 -7.15 14.77
CA ALA A 166 12.32 -7.01 15.85
C ALA A 166 12.54 -8.08 16.94
N ASN A 167 12.63 -9.35 16.53
CA ASN A 167 12.81 -10.47 17.44
C ASN A 167 14.16 -10.43 18.19
N ASN A 168 15.24 -10.04 17.50
CA ASN A 168 16.58 -10.00 18.07
C ASN A 168 16.86 -8.76 18.93
N SER A 169 16.09 -7.68 18.72
CA SER A 169 16.27 -6.41 19.47
C SER A 169 15.20 -6.17 20.53
N GLY A 170 14.18 -7.02 20.61
CA GLY A 170 13.02 -6.81 21.51
C GLY A 170 12.09 -5.67 21.08
N ILE A 171 12.32 -5.07 19.91
CA ILE A 171 11.44 -4.04 19.35
C ILE A 171 10.11 -4.69 18.92
N SER A 172 9.00 -3.99 19.15
CA SER A 172 7.67 -4.45 18.73
C SER A 172 7.61 -4.76 17.23
N VAL A 173 7.17 -5.96 16.85
CA VAL A 173 7.01 -6.38 15.45
C VAL A 173 6.09 -5.44 14.66
N PRO A 174 4.92 -5.00 15.20
CA PRO A 174 4.09 -4.01 14.53
C PRO A 174 4.79 -2.67 14.25
N LEU A 175 5.66 -2.21 15.16
CA LEU A 175 6.44 -0.98 14.98
C LEU A 175 7.47 -1.14 13.84
N CYS A 176 8.18 -2.27 13.79
CA CYS A 176 9.09 -2.57 12.69
C CYS A 176 8.35 -2.66 11.34
N ALA A 177 7.18 -3.30 11.31
CA ALA A 177 6.33 -3.36 10.12
C ALA A 177 5.92 -1.96 9.66
N ALA A 178 5.41 -1.11 10.57
CA ALA A 178 5.03 0.27 10.28
C ALA A 178 6.21 1.11 9.77
N THR A 179 7.40 0.86 10.31
CA THR A 179 8.63 1.54 9.88
C THR A 179 8.99 1.19 8.43
N VAL A 180 8.92 -0.09 8.06
CA VAL A 180 9.11 -0.54 6.66
C VAL A 180 8.05 0.06 5.74
N ILE A 181 6.78 0.01 6.14
CA ILE A 181 5.67 0.58 5.36
C ILE A 181 5.86 2.08 5.18
N GLY A 182 6.20 2.81 6.25
CA GLY A 182 6.43 4.25 6.18
C GLY A 182 7.53 4.63 5.20
N GLY A 183 8.67 3.95 5.26
CA GLY A 183 9.79 4.16 4.33
C GLY A 183 9.43 3.78 2.90
N ALA A 184 8.73 2.65 2.70
CA ALA A 184 8.28 2.20 1.39
C ALA A 184 7.29 3.20 0.75
N MET A 185 6.35 3.73 1.53
CA MET A 185 5.39 4.75 1.06
C MET A 185 6.05 6.09 0.75
N PHE A 186 7.07 6.50 1.53
CA PHE A 186 7.89 7.67 1.21
C PHE A 186 8.57 7.52 -0.15
N GLY A 187 9.22 6.37 -0.38
CA GLY A 187 9.93 6.11 -1.63
C GLY A 187 9.00 6.05 -2.83
N ASP A 188 7.86 5.39 -2.71
CA ASP A 188 6.83 5.30 -3.75
C ASP A 188 6.32 6.69 -4.15
N ASN A 189 5.99 7.53 -3.15
CA ASN A 189 5.53 8.91 -3.34
C ASN A 189 6.57 9.80 -4.05
N LEU A 190 7.86 9.58 -3.84
CA LEU A 190 8.94 10.34 -4.48
C LEU A 190 9.57 9.67 -5.69
N SER A 191 9.17 8.45 -6.04
CA SER A 191 9.70 7.77 -7.23
C SER A 191 9.29 8.46 -8.53
N PHE A 192 10.21 8.45 -9.51
CA PHE A 192 9.92 8.87 -10.88
C PHE A 192 9.27 7.77 -11.73
N ILE A 193 9.41 6.52 -11.32
CA ILE A 193 8.99 5.33 -12.08
C ILE A 193 7.80 4.61 -11.46
N SER A 194 7.28 5.08 -10.33
CA SER A 194 6.10 4.52 -9.68
C SER A 194 4.86 4.66 -10.57
N ASP A 195 4.03 3.62 -10.61
CA ASP A 195 2.76 3.61 -11.35
C ASP A 195 1.85 4.76 -10.92
N THR A 196 1.80 5.08 -9.62
CA THR A 196 1.04 6.20 -9.07
C THR A 196 1.52 7.53 -9.61
N THR A 197 2.85 7.73 -9.66
CA THR A 197 3.46 8.93 -10.24
C THR A 197 3.14 9.06 -11.73
N ILE A 198 3.26 7.95 -12.47
CA ILE A 198 2.99 7.93 -13.92
C ILE A 198 1.52 8.30 -14.19
N VAL A 199 0.59 7.68 -13.48
CA VAL A 199 -0.86 7.95 -13.67
C VAL A 199 -1.21 9.36 -13.24
N ALA A 200 -0.77 9.83 -12.07
CA ALA A 200 -1.04 11.17 -11.59
C ALA A 200 -0.50 12.25 -12.54
N THR A 201 0.71 12.09 -13.04
CA THR A 201 1.33 13.10 -13.92
C THR A 201 0.74 13.10 -15.32
N LYS A 202 0.57 11.91 -15.94
CA LYS A 202 0.02 11.81 -17.30
C LYS A 202 -1.41 12.30 -17.39
N THR A 203 -2.25 11.97 -16.42
CA THR A 203 -3.66 12.39 -16.41
C THR A 203 -3.83 13.89 -16.21
N GLN A 204 -2.93 14.52 -15.44
CA GLN A 204 -2.94 15.96 -15.22
C GLN A 204 -2.15 16.74 -16.28
N GLY A 205 -1.40 16.06 -17.15
CA GLY A 205 -0.61 16.70 -18.21
C GLY A 205 0.61 17.47 -17.69
N VAL A 206 1.26 16.98 -16.64
CA VAL A 206 2.43 17.60 -16.01
C VAL A 206 3.66 16.71 -16.10
N ALA A 207 4.86 17.32 -16.08
CA ALA A 207 6.10 16.56 -16.06
C ALA A 207 6.32 15.90 -14.69
N MET A 208 6.91 14.68 -14.67
CA MET A 208 7.20 13.95 -13.42
C MET A 208 8.09 14.78 -12.47
N LYS A 209 9.04 15.54 -13.02
CA LYS A 209 9.90 16.44 -12.23
C LYS A 209 9.10 17.50 -11.47
N GLU A 210 8.04 18.04 -12.05
CA GLU A 210 7.22 19.06 -11.40
C GLU A 210 6.44 18.47 -10.22
N LYS A 211 5.88 17.27 -10.38
CA LYS A 211 5.23 16.51 -9.30
C LYS A 211 6.24 16.19 -8.20
N PHE A 212 7.43 15.69 -8.54
CA PHE A 212 8.49 15.40 -7.57
C PHE A 212 8.84 16.63 -6.73
N LEU A 213 9.05 17.79 -7.37
CA LEU A 213 9.34 19.06 -6.67
C LEU A 213 8.19 19.57 -5.80
N ALA A 214 6.96 19.16 -6.08
CA ALA A 214 5.82 19.43 -5.18
C ALA A 214 5.82 18.46 -4.00
N ASN A 215 5.95 17.15 -4.27
CA ASN A 215 5.90 16.10 -3.25
C ASN A 215 7.05 16.18 -2.25
N ILE A 216 8.26 16.48 -2.68
CA ILE A 216 9.43 16.56 -1.77
C ILE A 216 9.23 17.60 -0.66
N LYS A 217 8.49 18.69 -0.93
CA LYS A 217 8.18 19.73 0.06
C LYS A 217 7.20 19.26 1.13
N ILE A 218 6.48 18.18 0.88
CA ILE A 218 5.50 17.57 1.79
C ILE A 218 6.12 16.32 2.43
N ALA A 219 6.64 15.42 1.62
CA ALA A 219 7.12 14.12 2.04
C ALA A 219 8.44 14.19 2.83
N LEU A 220 9.40 15.03 2.41
CA LEU A 220 10.68 15.11 3.08
C LEU A 220 10.59 15.64 4.52
N PRO A 221 9.88 16.74 4.82
CA PRO A 221 9.67 17.16 6.21
C PRO A 221 8.94 16.09 7.04
N ALA A 222 7.96 15.39 6.46
CA ALA A 222 7.29 14.29 7.14
C ALA A 222 8.26 13.15 7.48
N ALA A 223 9.13 12.77 6.55
CA ALA A 223 10.14 11.74 6.78
C ALA A 223 11.15 12.16 7.85
N VAL A 224 11.61 13.41 7.84
CA VAL A 224 12.55 13.92 8.86
C VAL A 224 11.92 13.86 10.25
N ILE A 225 10.66 14.29 10.41
CA ILE A 225 9.97 14.20 11.71
C ILE A 225 9.75 12.72 12.08
N THR A 226 9.43 11.85 11.13
CA THR A 226 9.32 10.41 11.39
C THR A 226 10.63 9.84 11.92
N VAL A 227 11.78 10.19 11.32
CA VAL A 227 13.10 9.79 11.80
C VAL A 227 13.33 10.27 13.25
N VAL A 228 12.99 11.51 13.56
CA VAL A 228 13.11 12.04 14.95
C VAL A 228 12.23 11.25 15.92
N VAL A 229 10.99 10.92 15.53
CA VAL A 229 10.09 10.08 16.34
C VAL A 229 10.68 8.69 16.55
N LEU A 230 11.21 8.05 15.51
CA LEU A 230 11.82 6.72 15.58
C LEU A 230 13.07 6.73 16.49
N ILE A 231 13.91 7.75 16.40
CA ILE A 231 15.05 7.94 17.32
C ILE A 231 14.53 8.08 18.76
N GLY A 232 13.52 8.92 18.98
CA GLY A 232 12.94 9.11 20.32
C GLY A 232 12.40 7.81 20.92
N ILE A 233 11.72 6.98 20.12
CA ILE A 233 11.23 5.68 20.56
C ILE A 233 12.40 4.73 20.86
N SER A 234 13.39 4.66 19.97
CA SER A 234 14.55 3.76 20.14
C SER A 234 15.34 4.07 21.41
N ILE A 235 15.60 5.34 21.72
CA ILE A 235 16.35 5.74 22.93
C ILE A 235 15.58 5.40 24.23
N HIS A 236 14.24 5.40 24.19
CA HIS A 236 13.40 5.10 25.36
C HIS A 236 13.03 3.61 25.46
N SER A 237 13.38 2.81 24.48
CA SER A 237 13.16 1.36 24.51
C SER A 237 14.38 0.67 25.07
N GLU A 238 14.22 -0.24 26.02
CA GLU A 238 15.30 -1.13 26.46
C GLU A 238 15.55 -2.15 25.33
N ILE A 239 16.41 -1.77 24.38
CA ILE A 239 16.77 -2.65 23.28
C ILE A 239 17.82 -3.63 23.78
N ASN A 240 17.38 -4.86 24.03
CA ASN A 240 18.26 -5.96 24.44
C ASN A 240 18.64 -6.75 23.18
N LEU A 241 19.84 -6.51 22.66
CA LEU A 241 20.37 -7.38 21.61
C LEU A 241 20.61 -8.77 22.16
N THR A 242 20.24 -9.80 21.41
CA THR A 242 20.66 -11.16 21.70
C THR A 242 22.19 -11.27 21.61
N ASP A 243 22.81 -11.95 22.57
CA ASP A 243 24.29 -12.00 22.73
C ASP A 243 25.03 -12.58 21.51
N ASN A 244 24.35 -13.31 20.61
CA ASN A 244 24.94 -13.95 19.43
C ASN A 244 24.31 -13.38 18.14
N LEU A 245 24.97 -12.40 17.54
CA LEU A 245 24.68 -11.90 16.19
C LEU A 245 25.57 -12.60 15.15
N ASP A 246 25.75 -13.93 15.27
CA ASP A 246 26.51 -14.69 14.29
C ASP A 246 25.82 -14.64 12.93
N PHE A 247 26.59 -14.39 11.87
CA PHE A 247 26.09 -14.38 10.51
C PHE A 247 27.10 -15.00 9.52
N ASN A 248 26.58 -15.64 8.51
CA ASN A 248 27.34 -16.07 7.34
C ASN A 248 27.19 -15.04 6.22
N PHE A 249 28.28 -14.31 5.94
CA PHE A 249 28.26 -13.27 4.90
C PHE A 249 27.85 -13.79 3.52
N LEU A 250 28.16 -15.03 3.18
CA LEU A 250 27.80 -15.62 1.89
C LEU A 250 26.28 -15.77 1.71
N LEU A 251 25.55 -16.04 2.80
CA LEU A 251 24.10 -16.14 2.79
C LEU A 251 23.39 -14.75 2.78
N THR A 252 24.13 -13.67 3.02
CA THR A 252 23.62 -12.30 2.88
C THR A 252 23.70 -11.79 1.44
N LEU A 253 24.62 -12.34 0.63
CA LEU A 253 24.87 -11.85 -0.74
C LEU A 253 23.62 -11.80 -1.63
N PRO A 254 22.69 -12.78 -1.62
CA PRO A 254 21.46 -12.69 -2.39
C PRO A 254 20.65 -11.41 -2.09
N TYR A 255 20.54 -10.98 -0.82
CA TYR A 255 19.86 -9.74 -0.48
C TYR A 255 20.58 -8.52 -1.02
N PHE A 256 21.92 -8.44 -0.91
CA PHE A 256 22.68 -7.31 -1.46
C PHE A 256 22.58 -7.23 -2.97
N LEU A 257 22.56 -8.37 -3.67
CA LEU A 257 22.34 -8.39 -5.11
C LEU A 257 20.93 -7.93 -5.48
N VAL A 258 19.91 -8.43 -4.77
CA VAL A 258 18.51 -8.00 -4.93
C VAL A 258 18.35 -6.50 -4.67
N PHE A 259 18.96 -5.97 -3.60
CA PHE A 259 18.96 -4.54 -3.33
C PHE A 259 19.67 -3.73 -4.42
N GLY A 260 20.81 -4.23 -4.92
CA GLY A 260 21.52 -3.61 -6.04
C GLY A 260 20.68 -3.54 -7.31
N LEU A 261 19.96 -4.64 -7.65
CA LEU A 261 19.03 -4.66 -8.78
C LEU A 261 17.87 -3.68 -8.59
N ALA A 262 17.32 -3.61 -7.36
CA ALA A 262 16.28 -2.67 -7.01
C ALA A 262 16.75 -1.21 -7.14
N LEU A 263 17.94 -0.90 -6.63
CA LEU A 263 18.56 0.42 -6.75
C LEU A 263 18.87 0.80 -8.21
N ALA A 264 19.14 -0.18 -9.07
CA ALA A 264 19.29 0.03 -10.51
C ALA A 264 17.95 0.28 -11.23
N GLY A 265 16.82 0.28 -10.51
CA GLY A 265 15.50 0.54 -11.08
C GLY A 265 14.93 -0.63 -11.90
N ILE A 266 15.40 -1.86 -11.67
CA ILE A 266 14.86 -3.04 -12.34
C ILE A 266 13.45 -3.33 -11.83
N ASN A 267 12.58 -3.76 -12.75
CA ASN A 267 11.19 -4.09 -12.43
C ASN A 267 11.08 -5.08 -11.26
N VAL A 268 10.19 -4.80 -10.30
CA VAL A 268 9.99 -5.60 -9.07
C VAL A 268 9.77 -7.08 -9.34
N PHE A 269 9.05 -7.41 -10.39
CA PHE A 269 8.77 -8.79 -10.79
C PHE A 269 10.06 -9.56 -11.08
N LEU A 270 10.96 -8.95 -11.87
CA LEU A 270 12.27 -9.53 -12.18
C LEU A 270 13.18 -9.57 -10.94
N VAL A 271 13.15 -8.55 -10.11
CA VAL A 271 13.93 -8.48 -8.86
C VAL A 271 13.55 -9.63 -7.93
N LEU A 272 12.26 -9.86 -7.70
CA LEU A 272 11.78 -10.95 -6.86
C LEU A 272 12.13 -12.33 -7.47
N LEU A 273 11.93 -12.49 -8.78
CA LEU A 273 12.23 -13.73 -9.48
C LEU A 273 13.73 -14.08 -9.42
N ILE A 274 14.59 -13.10 -9.72
CA ILE A 274 16.05 -13.27 -9.62
C ILE A 274 16.44 -13.56 -8.17
N GLY A 275 15.84 -12.88 -7.20
CA GLY A 275 16.06 -13.10 -5.78
C GLY A 275 15.73 -14.54 -5.35
N ILE A 276 14.59 -15.08 -5.79
CA ILE A 276 14.22 -16.49 -5.56
C ILE A 276 15.32 -17.43 -6.07
N ILE A 277 15.75 -17.23 -7.32
CA ILE A 277 16.80 -18.04 -7.95
C ILE A 277 18.12 -17.94 -7.18
N LEU A 278 18.51 -16.73 -6.78
CA LEU A 278 19.73 -16.50 -6.01
C LEU A 278 19.68 -17.20 -4.64
N PHE A 279 18.55 -17.12 -3.91
CA PHE A 279 18.41 -17.80 -2.63
C PHE A 279 18.43 -19.33 -2.75
N ILE A 280 17.87 -19.89 -3.83
CA ILE A 280 18.00 -21.34 -4.11
C ILE A 280 19.47 -21.70 -4.35
N ILE A 281 20.15 -20.98 -5.24
CA ILE A 281 21.56 -21.26 -5.59
C ILE A 281 22.46 -21.16 -4.35
N PHE A 282 22.41 -20.01 -3.65
CA PHE A 282 23.26 -19.80 -2.48
C PHE A 282 22.90 -20.73 -1.32
N GLY A 283 21.60 -20.94 -1.05
CA GLY A 283 21.13 -21.82 0.00
C GLY A 283 21.61 -23.28 -0.19
N VAL A 284 21.54 -23.77 -1.42
CA VAL A 284 22.00 -25.13 -1.74
C VAL A 284 23.54 -25.23 -1.83
N CYS A 285 24.20 -24.25 -2.46
CA CYS A 285 25.67 -24.28 -2.60
C CYS A 285 26.41 -24.16 -1.27
N PHE A 286 25.79 -23.52 -0.27
CA PHE A 286 26.39 -23.40 1.06
C PHE A 286 25.73 -24.32 2.11
N ASP A 287 25.07 -25.38 1.68
CA ASP A 287 24.45 -26.43 2.52
C ASP A 287 23.44 -25.86 3.57
N ALA A 288 22.89 -24.68 3.34
CA ALA A 288 21.88 -24.09 4.22
C ALA A 288 20.51 -24.76 4.05
N ILE A 289 20.21 -25.23 2.84
CA ILE A 289 18.94 -25.92 2.52
C ILE A 289 19.12 -26.91 1.36
N SER A 290 18.24 -27.94 1.33
CA SER A 290 18.13 -28.86 0.18
C SER A 290 17.20 -28.29 -0.90
N TYR A 291 17.26 -28.83 -2.13
CA TYR A 291 16.30 -28.48 -3.18
C TYR A 291 14.83 -28.73 -2.76
N ALA A 292 14.59 -29.87 -2.09
CA ALA A 292 13.25 -30.22 -1.62
C ALA A 292 12.72 -29.19 -0.62
N THR A 293 13.53 -28.80 0.36
CA THR A 293 13.20 -27.78 1.36
C THR A 293 13.00 -26.41 0.70
N ALA A 294 13.76 -26.08 -0.35
CA ALA A 294 13.61 -24.84 -1.10
C ALA A 294 12.21 -24.73 -1.74
N PHE A 295 11.77 -25.78 -2.45
CA PHE A 295 10.44 -25.79 -3.07
C PHE A 295 9.32 -25.80 -2.04
N GLU A 296 9.47 -26.52 -0.94
CA GLU A 296 8.52 -26.52 0.18
C GLU A 296 8.40 -25.12 0.79
N ALA A 297 9.53 -24.46 1.07
CA ALA A 297 9.54 -23.10 1.63
C ALA A 297 8.88 -22.07 0.71
N MET A 298 9.15 -22.17 -0.61
CA MET A 298 8.46 -21.32 -1.60
C MET A 298 6.96 -21.58 -1.61
N GLY A 299 6.53 -22.85 -1.57
CA GLY A 299 5.12 -23.23 -1.54
C GLY A 299 4.41 -22.69 -0.29
N ASN A 300 5.03 -22.86 0.88
CA ASN A 300 4.50 -22.35 2.15
C ASN A 300 4.44 -20.82 2.16
N GLY A 301 5.49 -20.15 1.67
CA GLY A 301 5.51 -18.70 1.54
C GLY A 301 4.43 -18.17 0.58
N THR A 302 4.22 -18.83 -0.56
CA THR A 302 3.13 -18.48 -1.49
C THR A 302 1.75 -18.68 -0.82
N SER A 303 1.58 -19.77 -0.08
CA SER A 303 0.33 -20.07 0.63
C SER A 303 0.03 -19.06 1.72
N SER A 304 1.04 -18.45 2.36
CA SER A 304 0.84 -17.39 3.36
C SER A 304 0.21 -16.12 2.76
N MET A 305 0.32 -15.91 1.44
CA MET A 305 -0.31 -14.78 0.74
C MET A 305 -1.80 -15.03 0.38
N PHE A 306 -2.36 -16.19 0.70
CA PHE A 306 -3.73 -16.55 0.33
C PHE A 306 -4.75 -15.49 0.74
N GLU A 307 -4.73 -15.07 2.00
CA GLU A 307 -5.66 -14.07 2.53
C GLU A 307 -5.52 -12.75 1.77
N THR A 308 -4.29 -12.28 1.56
CA THR A 308 -3.99 -11.05 0.81
C THR A 308 -4.54 -11.10 -0.63
N ILE A 309 -4.36 -12.23 -1.32
CA ILE A 309 -4.83 -12.45 -2.69
C ILE A 309 -6.35 -12.45 -2.73
N ILE A 310 -7.01 -13.22 -1.84
CA ILE A 310 -8.48 -13.33 -1.81
C ILE A 310 -9.12 -11.98 -1.46
N VAL A 311 -8.59 -11.26 -0.46
CA VAL A 311 -9.07 -9.91 -0.13
C VAL A 311 -8.97 -8.98 -1.33
N SER A 312 -7.86 -8.99 -2.04
CA SER A 312 -7.67 -8.14 -3.21
C SER A 312 -8.65 -8.45 -4.35
N ILE A 313 -8.96 -9.73 -4.57
CA ILE A 313 -9.97 -10.18 -5.55
C ILE A 313 -11.37 -9.68 -5.13
N LEU A 314 -11.73 -9.85 -3.85
CA LEU A 314 -13.03 -9.42 -3.33
C LEU A 314 -13.20 -7.90 -3.43
N VAL A 315 -12.17 -7.14 -3.02
CA VAL A 315 -12.17 -5.67 -3.11
C VAL A 315 -12.29 -5.20 -4.55
N ALA A 316 -11.54 -5.78 -5.49
CA ALA A 316 -11.62 -5.43 -6.91
C ALA A 316 -13.03 -5.70 -7.47
N SER A 317 -13.65 -6.82 -7.08
CA SER A 317 -15.02 -7.18 -7.48
C SER A 317 -16.05 -6.19 -6.92
N ILE A 318 -15.98 -5.88 -5.63
CA ILE A 318 -16.88 -4.92 -4.96
C ILE A 318 -16.72 -3.54 -5.58
N SER A 319 -15.48 -3.08 -5.77
CA SER A 319 -15.17 -1.79 -6.37
C SER A 319 -15.77 -1.64 -7.78
N ALA A 320 -15.65 -2.68 -8.60
CA ALA A 320 -16.23 -2.69 -9.94
C ALA A 320 -17.78 -2.59 -9.90
N LEU A 321 -18.45 -3.35 -9.02
CA LEU A 321 -19.91 -3.29 -8.84
C LEU A 321 -20.37 -1.94 -8.28
N VAL A 322 -19.65 -1.37 -7.32
CA VAL A 322 -19.92 -0.04 -6.76
C VAL A 322 -19.81 1.03 -7.84
N LYS A 323 -18.76 0.97 -8.66
CA LYS A 323 -18.56 1.87 -9.79
C LYS A 323 -19.71 1.77 -10.80
N GLU A 324 -20.07 0.56 -11.22
CA GLU A 324 -21.14 0.31 -12.17
C GLU A 324 -22.51 0.77 -11.65
N HIS A 325 -22.71 0.76 -10.33
CA HIS A 325 -23.95 1.22 -9.68
C HIS A 325 -23.97 2.73 -9.38
N GLY A 326 -22.95 3.50 -9.82
CA GLY A 326 -22.89 4.96 -9.64
C GLY A 326 -22.38 5.44 -8.28
N GLY A 327 -21.72 4.57 -7.50
CA GLY A 327 -21.17 4.95 -6.19
C GLY A 327 -20.04 5.96 -6.30
N PHE A 328 -19.20 5.84 -7.31
CA PHE A 328 -18.10 6.79 -7.54
C PHE A 328 -18.65 8.15 -7.97
N GLU A 329 -19.64 8.18 -8.83
CA GLU A 329 -20.34 9.41 -9.26
C GLU A 329 -20.99 10.13 -8.08
N ALA A 330 -21.54 9.39 -7.10
CA ALA A 330 -22.11 9.99 -5.89
C ALA A 330 -21.05 10.71 -5.03
N ILE A 331 -19.87 10.12 -4.88
CA ILE A 331 -18.73 10.77 -4.20
C ILE A 331 -18.34 12.05 -4.93
N LEU A 332 -18.29 12.00 -6.26
CA LEU A 332 -17.93 13.13 -7.11
C LEU A 332 -18.93 14.28 -7.00
N GLU A 333 -20.22 13.97 -7.06
CA GLU A 333 -21.30 14.97 -6.93
C GLU A 333 -21.24 15.64 -5.55
N TYR A 334 -21.02 14.87 -4.48
CA TYR A 334 -20.89 15.41 -3.13
C TYR A 334 -19.75 16.43 -3.05
N ILE A 335 -18.59 16.11 -3.62
CA ILE A 335 -17.42 17.01 -3.61
C ILE A 335 -17.69 18.29 -4.39
N ARG A 336 -18.27 18.19 -5.60
CA ARG A 336 -18.63 19.37 -6.40
C ARG A 336 -19.60 20.33 -5.68
N LYS A 337 -20.52 19.81 -4.89
CA LYS A 337 -21.51 20.62 -4.16
C LYS A 337 -20.94 21.37 -2.95
N HIS A 338 -19.88 20.87 -2.33
CA HIS A 338 -19.44 21.40 -1.03
C HIS A 338 -18.16 22.24 -1.07
N PHE A 339 -17.42 22.26 -2.17
CA PHE A 339 -16.12 22.93 -2.26
C PHE A 339 -16.11 24.03 -3.33
N ASN A 340 -16.09 25.32 -2.91
CA ASN A 340 -16.27 26.48 -3.77
C ASN A 340 -15.11 27.49 -3.73
N SER A 341 -13.89 27.07 -3.40
CA SER A 341 -12.71 27.93 -3.36
C SER A 341 -11.47 27.16 -3.73
N LYS A 342 -10.35 27.84 -4.02
CA LYS A 342 -9.08 27.17 -4.33
C LYS A 342 -8.65 26.18 -3.22
N LYS A 343 -8.77 26.60 -1.94
CA LYS A 343 -8.54 25.68 -0.81
C LYS A 343 -9.54 24.54 -0.79
N GLY A 344 -10.82 24.86 -1.03
CA GLY A 344 -11.87 23.86 -1.17
C GLY A 344 -11.61 22.89 -2.32
N GLY A 345 -11.17 23.39 -3.48
CA GLY A 345 -10.77 22.56 -4.61
C GLY A 345 -9.62 21.61 -4.27
N MET A 346 -8.57 22.10 -3.60
CA MET A 346 -7.46 21.26 -3.14
C MET A 346 -7.92 20.20 -2.14
N LEU A 347 -8.77 20.58 -1.17
CA LEU A 347 -9.35 19.63 -0.21
C LEU A 347 -10.27 18.63 -0.91
N GLY A 348 -11.06 19.09 -1.88
CA GLY A 348 -11.90 18.23 -2.72
C GLY A 348 -11.10 17.18 -3.48
N ILE A 349 -9.98 17.57 -4.11
CA ILE A 349 -9.06 16.62 -4.79
C ILE A 349 -8.47 15.60 -3.79
N ALA A 350 -8.02 16.08 -2.63
CA ALA A 350 -7.47 15.23 -1.58
C ALA A 350 -8.49 14.20 -1.08
N LEU A 351 -9.68 14.65 -0.71
CA LEU A 351 -10.77 13.78 -0.23
C LEU A 351 -11.26 12.82 -1.31
N LEU A 352 -11.41 13.31 -2.56
CA LEU A 352 -11.81 12.48 -3.68
C LEU A 352 -10.86 11.29 -3.84
N THR A 353 -9.55 11.56 -3.94
CA THR A 353 -8.56 10.51 -4.12
C THR A 353 -8.54 9.57 -2.91
N SER A 354 -8.65 10.12 -1.70
CA SER A 354 -8.73 9.32 -0.46
C SER A 354 -9.93 8.38 -0.45
N PHE A 355 -11.13 8.86 -0.79
CA PHE A 355 -12.33 8.03 -0.84
C PHE A 355 -12.26 6.98 -1.94
N MET A 356 -11.69 7.33 -3.11
CA MET A 356 -11.47 6.36 -4.17
C MET A 356 -10.51 5.26 -3.72
N ASP A 357 -9.48 5.59 -2.95
CA ASP A 357 -8.52 4.61 -2.45
C ASP A 357 -9.13 3.68 -1.37
N VAL A 358 -9.91 4.22 -0.44
CA VAL A 358 -10.72 3.42 0.49
C VAL A 358 -11.63 2.46 -0.27
N ALA A 359 -12.25 2.91 -1.37
CA ALA A 359 -13.19 2.10 -2.14
C ALA A 359 -12.52 1.04 -3.02
N THR A 360 -11.30 1.29 -3.50
CA THR A 360 -10.59 0.42 -4.44
C THR A 360 -9.48 -0.41 -3.80
N ALA A 361 -8.99 -0.01 -2.62
CA ALA A 361 -7.79 -0.52 -1.96
C ALA A 361 -6.59 -0.68 -2.93
N ASN A 362 -6.50 0.25 -3.89
CA ASN A 362 -5.44 0.29 -4.89
C ASN A 362 -5.18 1.73 -5.31
N ASN A 363 -4.05 2.29 -4.89
CA ASN A 363 -3.69 3.68 -5.11
C ASN A 363 -3.63 4.08 -6.59
N THR A 364 -3.13 3.23 -7.47
CA THR A 364 -3.07 3.49 -8.92
C THR A 364 -4.48 3.59 -9.53
N VAL A 365 -5.36 2.66 -9.16
CA VAL A 365 -6.77 2.66 -9.60
C VAL A 365 -7.51 3.87 -9.04
N ALA A 366 -7.30 4.20 -7.76
CA ALA A 366 -7.89 5.36 -7.11
C ALA A 366 -7.52 6.68 -7.81
N ILE A 367 -6.22 6.86 -8.10
CA ILE A 367 -5.73 8.03 -8.84
C ILE A 367 -6.36 8.10 -10.23
N PHE A 368 -6.38 6.98 -10.96
CA PHE A 368 -6.95 6.92 -12.31
C PHE A 368 -8.45 7.26 -12.31
N ALA A 369 -9.20 6.72 -11.36
CA ALA A 369 -10.64 6.99 -11.22
C ALA A 369 -10.93 8.45 -10.84
N ALA A 370 -10.12 9.03 -9.95
CA ALA A 370 -10.26 10.42 -9.50
C ALA A 370 -9.80 11.44 -10.57
N ALA A 371 -8.91 11.06 -11.46
CA ALA A 371 -8.15 11.97 -12.33
C ALA A 371 -9.00 12.91 -13.20
N PRO A 372 -10.06 12.46 -13.91
CA PRO A 372 -10.85 13.35 -14.76
C PRO A 372 -11.47 14.49 -13.96
N ILE A 373 -12.00 14.18 -12.78
CA ILE A 373 -12.68 15.15 -11.94
C ILE A 373 -11.70 16.02 -11.16
N ALA A 374 -10.60 15.46 -10.67
CA ALA A 374 -9.52 16.26 -10.11
C ALA A 374 -9.02 17.30 -11.11
N LYS A 375 -8.99 16.98 -12.41
CA LYS A 375 -8.66 17.89 -13.50
C LYS A 375 -9.70 18.98 -13.69
N ASP A 376 -10.99 18.65 -13.61
CA ASP A 376 -12.08 19.61 -13.72
C ASP A 376 -12.08 20.57 -12.51
N ILE A 377 -11.99 20.05 -11.29
CA ILE A 377 -11.84 20.83 -10.04
C ILE A 377 -10.61 21.74 -10.12
N SER A 378 -9.50 21.21 -10.62
CA SER A 378 -8.25 21.96 -10.80
C SER A 378 -8.43 23.19 -11.68
N LYS A 379 -9.13 23.04 -12.82
CA LYS A 379 -9.43 24.14 -13.75
C LYS A 379 -10.40 25.14 -13.16
N GLU A 380 -11.47 24.66 -12.54
CA GLU A 380 -12.55 25.49 -11.98
C GLU A 380 -12.05 26.38 -10.83
N TYR A 381 -11.23 25.82 -9.94
CA TYR A 381 -10.75 26.56 -8.75
C TYR A 381 -9.32 27.09 -8.86
N GLY A 382 -8.71 27.04 -10.04
CA GLY A 382 -7.37 27.58 -10.28
C GLY A 382 -6.25 26.86 -9.54
N VAL A 383 -6.41 25.55 -9.28
CA VAL A 383 -5.36 24.70 -8.74
C VAL A 383 -4.44 24.28 -9.90
N THR A 384 -3.14 24.41 -9.75
CA THR A 384 -2.21 24.02 -10.82
C THR A 384 -2.15 22.49 -10.97
N GLY A 385 -2.01 21.99 -12.22
CA GLY A 385 -1.91 20.55 -12.49
C GLY A 385 -0.81 19.86 -11.68
N ARG A 386 0.31 20.57 -11.40
CA ARG A 386 1.39 20.11 -10.54
C ARG A 386 0.91 19.81 -9.10
N ILE A 387 0.14 20.71 -8.52
CA ILE A 387 -0.40 20.52 -7.16
C ILE A 387 -1.49 19.45 -7.17
N THR A 388 -2.31 19.40 -8.21
CA THR A 388 -3.33 18.35 -8.40
C THR A 388 -2.69 16.96 -8.44
N ALA A 389 -1.68 16.75 -9.28
CA ALA A 389 -0.95 15.48 -9.37
C ALA A 389 -0.27 15.11 -8.03
N SER A 390 0.31 16.10 -7.35
CA SER A 390 0.94 15.94 -6.04
C SER A 390 -0.08 15.50 -4.98
N LEU A 391 -1.23 16.16 -4.89
CA LEU A 391 -2.28 15.81 -3.92
C LEU A 391 -2.86 14.43 -4.18
N MET A 392 -3.15 14.10 -5.44
CA MET A 392 -3.68 12.78 -5.81
C MET A 392 -2.72 11.67 -5.38
N ASP A 393 -1.46 11.79 -5.74
CA ASP A 393 -0.45 10.79 -5.41
C ASP A 393 -0.18 10.72 -3.89
N THR A 394 0.01 11.86 -3.23
CA THR A 394 0.30 11.87 -1.79
C THR A 394 -0.89 11.38 -0.95
N CYS A 395 -2.13 11.76 -1.28
CA CYS A 395 -3.30 11.32 -0.53
C CYS A 395 -3.60 9.84 -0.74
N SER A 396 -3.39 9.29 -1.95
CA SER A 396 -3.49 7.85 -2.16
C SER A 396 -2.41 7.10 -1.36
N CYS A 397 -1.16 7.56 -1.36
CA CYS A 397 -0.10 6.96 -0.54
C CYS A 397 -0.42 6.99 0.97
N ILE A 398 -1.04 8.08 1.47
CA ILE A 398 -1.48 8.16 2.86
C ILE A 398 -2.52 7.08 3.15
N VAL A 399 -3.60 7.06 2.38
CA VAL A 399 -4.75 6.17 2.64
C VAL A 399 -4.35 4.72 2.46
N GLN A 400 -3.70 4.38 1.37
CA GLN A 400 -3.25 3.02 1.07
C GLN A 400 -2.26 2.50 2.13
N GLY A 401 -1.46 3.39 2.73
CA GLY A 401 -0.56 3.06 3.82
C GLY A 401 -1.23 3.01 5.20
N ILE A 402 -2.55 3.28 5.33
CA ILE A 402 -3.29 3.27 6.61
C ILE A 402 -4.38 2.19 6.61
N ILE A 403 -5.08 1.98 5.47
CA ILE A 403 -6.22 1.06 5.43
C ILE A 403 -5.77 -0.38 5.73
N PRO A 404 -6.42 -1.09 6.68
CA PRO A 404 -5.96 -2.39 7.14
C PRO A 404 -6.10 -3.51 6.09
N TYR A 405 -6.86 -3.29 5.05
CA TYR A 405 -7.03 -4.16 3.88
C TYR A 405 -6.26 -3.68 2.65
N GLY A 406 -5.43 -2.67 2.80
CA GLY A 406 -4.51 -2.22 1.75
C GLY A 406 -3.36 -3.21 1.55
N ALA A 407 -2.90 -3.32 0.30
CA ALA A 407 -1.86 -4.27 -0.09
C ALA A 407 -0.60 -4.19 0.79
N GLN A 408 -0.20 -2.98 1.17
CA GLN A 408 1.01 -2.72 1.95
C GLN A 408 0.92 -3.32 3.36
N LEU A 409 -0.21 -3.08 4.04
CA LEU A 409 -0.44 -3.62 5.39
C LEU A 409 -0.64 -5.14 5.35
N LEU A 410 -1.41 -5.65 4.37
CA LEU A 410 -1.68 -7.08 4.24
C LEU A 410 -0.40 -7.89 3.96
N VAL A 411 0.48 -7.40 3.06
CA VAL A 411 1.75 -8.07 2.76
C VAL A 411 2.68 -8.06 3.97
N ALA A 412 2.84 -6.91 4.63
CA ALA A 412 3.64 -6.82 5.85
C ALA A 412 3.09 -7.76 6.94
N ALA A 413 1.78 -7.71 7.19
CA ALA A 413 1.09 -8.54 8.17
C ALA A 413 1.27 -10.04 7.89
N SER A 414 1.07 -10.45 6.64
CA SER A 414 1.21 -11.83 6.20
C SER A 414 2.63 -12.36 6.38
N ILE A 415 3.66 -11.60 5.94
CA ILE A 415 5.06 -12.01 6.06
C ILE A 415 5.51 -12.02 7.53
N MET A 416 5.07 -11.06 8.33
CA MET A 416 5.50 -10.91 9.73
C MET A 416 4.62 -11.67 10.72
N GLY A 417 3.55 -12.34 10.27
CA GLY A 417 2.65 -13.15 11.11
C GLY A 417 1.86 -12.34 12.13
N ILE A 418 1.47 -11.10 11.80
CA ILE A 418 0.73 -10.19 12.68
C ILE A 418 -0.55 -9.67 12.02
N SER A 419 -1.46 -9.08 12.81
CA SER A 419 -2.63 -8.40 12.25
C SER A 419 -2.25 -7.08 11.60
N SER A 420 -2.84 -6.79 10.43
CA SER A 420 -2.70 -5.49 9.77
C SER A 420 -3.16 -4.32 10.67
N ILE A 421 -4.16 -4.54 11.51
CA ILE A 421 -4.68 -3.53 12.46
C ILE A 421 -3.66 -3.23 13.56
N SER A 422 -2.89 -4.23 14.03
CA SER A 422 -1.85 -3.99 15.04
C SER A 422 -0.73 -3.05 14.56
N ILE A 423 -0.56 -2.91 13.24
CA ILE A 423 0.42 -2.01 12.62
C ILE A 423 -0.06 -0.55 12.67
N MET A 424 -1.38 -0.32 12.55
CA MET A 424 -1.96 1.02 12.36
C MET A 424 -1.52 2.07 13.39
N PRO A 425 -1.44 1.79 14.70
CA PRO A 425 -1.03 2.81 15.68
C PRO A 425 0.39 3.35 15.48
N TYR A 426 1.24 2.62 14.76
CA TYR A 426 2.65 2.92 14.55
C TYR A 426 2.96 3.54 13.17
N LEU A 427 1.96 3.85 12.36
CA LEU A 427 2.10 4.44 11.03
C LEU A 427 2.46 5.94 11.09
N PHE A 428 3.51 6.27 11.82
CA PHE A 428 3.90 7.66 12.09
C PHE A 428 4.10 8.47 10.82
N TYR A 429 4.77 7.90 9.80
CA TYR A 429 5.00 8.61 8.55
C TYR A 429 3.69 9.04 7.88
N GLN A 430 2.71 8.16 7.79
CA GLN A 430 1.42 8.45 7.14
C GLN A 430 0.64 9.52 7.91
N PHE A 431 0.62 9.45 9.23
CA PHE A 431 -0.06 10.47 10.06
C PHE A 431 0.62 11.84 9.95
N ILE A 432 1.96 11.87 10.00
CA ILE A 432 2.73 13.11 9.86
C ILE A 432 2.56 13.67 8.44
N LEU A 433 2.59 12.82 7.41
CA LEU A 433 2.37 13.22 6.02
C LEU A 433 0.98 13.85 5.83
N THR A 434 -0.05 13.31 6.49
CA THR A 434 -1.41 13.89 6.49
C THR A 434 -1.41 15.30 7.04
N LEU A 435 -0.69 15.57 8.14
CA LEU A 435 -0.56 16.92 8.70
C LEU A 435 0.11 17.89 7.71
N PHE A 436 1.14 17.45 7.00
CA PHE A 436 1.81 18.30 6.00
C PHE A 436 0.91 18.58 4.79
N VAL A 437 0.13 17.63 4.33
CA VAL A 437 -0.90 17.86 3.29
C VAL A 437 -1.91 18.90 3.77
N ALA A 438 -2.42 18.76 4.99
CA ALA A 438 -3.36 19.75 5.58
C ALA A 438 -2.72 21.15 5.65
N ILE A 439 -1.47 21.28 6.08
CA ILE A 439 -0.74 22.55 6.11
C ILE A 439 -0.62 23.17 4.72
N VAL A 440 -0.34 22.39 3.69
CA VAL A 440 -0.23 22.87 2.30
C VAL A 440 -1.60 23.40 1.82
N ILE A 441 -2.69 22.69 2.11
CA ILE A 441 -4.04 23.12 1.74
C ILE A 441 -4.44 24.42 2.49
N ILE A 442 -4.18 24.49 3.79
CA ILE A 442 -4.50 25.68 4.61
C ILE A 442 -3.72 26.92 4.16
N ARG A 443 -2.45 26.74 3.78
CA ARG A 443 -1.57 27.83 3.31
C ARG A 443 -1.77 28.23 1.85
N ALA A 444 -2.57 27.51 1.08
CA ALA A 444 -2.87 27.88 -0.29
C ALA A 444 -3.53 29.27 -0.34
N ARG A 445 -3.03 30.14 -1.22
CA ARG A 445 -3.56 31.50 -1.50
C ARG A 445 -4.34 31.52 -2.80
#